data_b1c99e711bbc91ff6bfe70fafca98d0c
#
_entry.id   b1c99e711bbc91ff6bfe70fafca98d0c
#
_cell.length_a   1.000
_cell.length_b   1.000
_cell.length_c   1.000
_cell.angle_alpha   90.00
_cell.angle_beta   90.00
_cell.angle_gamma   90.00
#
_symmetry.space_group_name_H-M   'P 1'
#
loop_
_entity.id
_entity.type
_entity.pdbx_description
1 polymer ?
#
loop_
_entity_poly.entity_id
_entity_poly.type
_entity_poly.pdbx_seq_one_letter_code
_entity_poly.pdbx_strand_id
1 'polypeptide(L)'
;KIYFELPIKVMNRDILLGSTIVETTDNQFGCVGEKSGDPFLIRFVQRDSTITLRRVQAGQFSEDREIKKRLVSSTMPAIAETFEIKAYNNDSTAVVFDMTDYLLSDKKNLSPFSPYSMMEMMGADISKDFEKESSFIQGVKGFEDNVSIRSLLTYKISVGMKGNYAVKKMPFTAVMNRSFILLPEQPMRPRYADPRIGIFEHSVVEFASEGRGLRTRHIAHRWNLEPSDSAAYLRGELVEPKKPIVFYIDDTFPLSWNKYIHKGVEVWQKAFEKIGFKNAIIAKDFPKDDPNFDPENIKYSCIRYAPSTVANAMGPSWIDPRSGEIINASVTVFHNIVQLVQYWRFLQTAPADKDVRDVVLREDLLGDCIAYVLSHEVGHTLSLMHNMAGS
;
A
#
# COMPACT_ATOMS: atom_id res chain seq x y z
N LYS A 1 -19.70 10.64 -15.16
CA LYS A 1 -19.81 9.17 -15.25
C LYS A 1 -18.50 8.57 -15.68
N ILE A 2 -18.18 7.38 -15.16
CA ILE A 2 -17.00 6.58 -15.50
C ILE A 2 -17.46 5.24 -16.07
N TYR A 3 -17.06 5.00 -17.30
CA TYR A 3 -17.28 3.72 -17.96
C TYR A 3 -15.97 2.95 -18.02
N PHE A 4 -16.05 1.68 -17.64
CA PHE A 4 -14.95 0.73 -17.84
C PHE A 4 -15.16 0.00 -19.16
N GLU A 5 -14.14 0.02 -20.01
CA GLU A 5 -13.99 -0.89 -21.13
C GLU A 5 -13.08 -2.03 -20.67
N LEU A 6 -13.68 -3.19 -20.39
CA LEU A 6 -12.98 -4.35 -19.88
C LEU A 6 -12.72 -5.35 -21.00
N PRO A 7 -11.46 -5.59 -21.41
CA PRO A 7 -11.14 -6.62 -22.37
C PRO A 7 -11.59 -8.02 -21.88
N ILE A 8 -12.23 -8.81 -22.75
CA ILE A 8 -12.70 -10.16 -22.40
C ILE A 8 -11.56 -11.04 -21.86
N LYS A 9 -10.34 -10.90 -22.38
CA LYS A 9 -9.15 -11.62 -21.91
C LYS A 9 -8.76 -11.31 -20.45
N VAL A 10 -9.27 -10.22 -19.88
CA VAL A 10 -9.02 -9.83 -18.46
C VAL A 10 -10.11 -10.40 -17.55
N MET A 11 -11.22 -10.90 -18.09
CA MET A 11 -12.24 -11.55 -17.28
C MET A 11 -11.68 -12.77 -16.55
N ASN A 12 -12.14 -12.99 -15.33
CA ASN A 12 -11.68 -14.03 -14.42
C ASN A 12 -10.20 -13.93 -13.99
N ARG A 13 -9.47 -12.87 -14.42
CA ARG A 13 -8.13 -12.57 -13.94
C ARG A 13 -8.19 -11.95 -12.56
N ASP A 14 -7.17 -12.22 -11.74
CA ASP A 14 -7.02 -11.59 -10.44
C ASP A 14 -6.56 -10.13 -10.61
N ILE A 15 -7.34 -9.22 -10.04
CA ILE A 15 -7.04 -7.80 -9.97
C ILE A 15 -6.94 -7.44 -8.49
N LEU A 16 -5.89 -6.76 -8.08
CA LEU A 16 -5.76 -6.21 -6.74
C LEU A 16 -6.40 -4.83 -6.74
N LEU A 17 -7.39 -4.63 -5.86
CA LEU A 17 -8.05 -3.34 -5.65
C LEU A 17 -7.71 -2.81 -4.27
N GLY A 18 -7.23 -1.59 -4.21
CA GLY A 18 -7.00 -0.87 -2.97
C GLY A 18 -7.25 0.62 -3.13
N SER A 19 -7.24 1.32 -2.02
CA SER A 19 -7.47 2.76 -1.97
C SER A 19 -6.50 3.43 -1.02
N THR A 20 -5.99 4.60 -1.42
CA THR A 20 -5.16 5.49 -0.59
C THR A 20 -5.75 6.88 -0.54
N ILE A 21 -5.58 7.56 0.58
CA ILE A 21 -5.95 8.97 0.73
C ILE A 21 -4.84 9.80 0.07
N VAL A 22 -5.21 10.64 -0.91
CA VAL A 22 -4.27 11.52 -1.63
C VAL A 22 -4.34 12.95 -1.11
N GLU A 23 -5.57 13.41 -0.81
CA GLU A 23 -5.83 14.74 -0.27
C GLU A 23 -6.93 14.64 0.79
N THR A 24 -6.88 15.49 1.80
CA THR A 24 -7.89 15.55 2.85
C THR A 24 -7.99 16.96 3.42
N THR A 25 -9.18 17.30 3.88
CA THR A 25 -9.39 18.58 4.61
C THR A 25 -8.90 18.50 6.06
N ASP A 26 -8.82 17.30 6.64
CA ASP A 26 -8.34 17.11 8.01
C ASP A 26 -7.69 15.74 8.19
N ASN A 27 -6.38 15.74 8.45
CA ASN A 27 -5.58 14.53 8.68
C ASN A 27 -5.92 13.79 9.99
N GLN A 28 -6.75 14.34 10.87
CA GLN A 28 -7.18 13.63 12.08
C GLN A 28 -8.23 12.54 11.79
N PHE A 29 -9.01 12.70 10.71
CA PHE A 29 -10.04 11.75 10.32
C PHE A 29 -9.59 10.79 9.22
N GLY A 30 -8.64 11.22 8.40
CA GLY A 30 -8.04 10.40 7.36
C GLY A 30 -6.73 11.04 6.92
N CYS A 31 -5.62 10.33 7.10
CA CYS A 31 -4.29 10.87 6.88
C CYS A 31 -3.82 10.62 5.43
N VAL A 32 -3.25 11.64 4.81
CA VAL A 32 -2.66 11.51 3.46
C VAL A 32 -1.62 10.39 3.45
N GLY A 33 -1.67 9.52 2.44
CA GLY A 33 -0.82 8.34 2.31
C GLY A 33 -1.38 7.08 2.97
N GLU A 34 -2.38 7.18 3.86
CA GLU A 34 -3.01 6.02 4.46
C GLU A 34 -3.82 5.20 3.44
N LYS A 35 -3.82 3.89 3.64
CA LYS A 35 -4.76 2.98 2.97
C LYS A 35 -6.07 2.91 3.77
N SER A 36 -7.19 2.91 3.06
CA SER A 36 -8.53 2.73 3.67
C SER A 36 -8.69 1.36 4.36
N GLY A 37 -7.81 0.45 4.03
CA GLY A 37 -7.78 -0.93 4.49
C GLY A 37 -6.84 -1.73 3.59
N ASP A 38 -6.66 -3.01 3.89
CA ASP A 38 -5.80 -3.85 3.05
C ASP A 38 -6.39 -4.01 1.66
N PRO A 39 -5.54 -3.90 0.61
CA PRO A 39 -5.93 -4.23 -0.74
C PRO A 39 -6.48 -5.67 -0.82
N PHE A 40 -7.44 -5.88 -1.69
CA PHE A 40 -8.11 -7.17 -1.80
C PHE A 40 -8.28 -7.60 -3.25
N LEU A 41 -8.34 -8.92 -3.46
CA LEU A 41 -8.52 -9.50 -4.78
C LEU A 41 -9.96 -9.40 -5.26
N ILE A 42 -10.10 -8.97 -6.50
CA ILE A 42 -11.36 -8.99 -7.24
C ILE A 42 -11.20 -9.72 -8.57
N ARG A 43 -12.33 -10.19 -9.10
CA ARG A 43 -12.49 -10.67 -10.48
C ARG A 43 -13.74 -10.08 -11.09
N PHE A 44 -13.65 -9.69 -12.34
CA PHE A 44 -14.84 -9.41 -13.15
C PHE A 44 -15.28 -10.68 -13.86
N VAL A 45 -16.56 -11.02 -13.73
CA VAL A 45 -17.14 -12.22 -14.33
C VAL A 45 -18.39 -11.83 -15.08
N GLN A 46 -18.45 -12.15 -16.38
CA GLN A 46 -19.64 -11.93 -17.19
C GLN A 46 -20.67 -13.03 -16.94
N ARG A 47 -21.93 -12.63 -16.82
CA ARG A 47 -23.07 -13.51 -16.82
C ARG A 47 -24.20 -12.84 -17.61
N ASP A 48 -24.58 -13.45 -18.72
CA ASP A 48 -25.59 -12.92 -19.64
C ASP A 48 -25.28 -11.46 -20.02
N SER A 49 -26.17 -10.54 -19.69
CA SER A 49 -26.07 -9.10 -19.95
C SER A 49 -25.41 -8.31 -18.79
N THR A 50 -24.78 -8.98 -17.83
CA THR A 50 -24.21 -8.34 -16.65
C THR A 50 -22.76 -8.71 -16.42
N ILE A 51 -22.03 -7.79 -15.77
CA ILE A 51 -20.70 -8.02 -15.21
C ILE A 51 -20.83 -8.01 -13.69
N THR A 52 -20.35 -9.07 -13.03
CA THR A 52 -20.25 -9.13 -11.58
C THR A 52 -18.80 -8.87 -11.14
N LEU A 53 -18.62 -7.93 -10.22
CA LEU A 53 -17.39 -7.76 -9.47
C LEU A 53 -17.44 -8.73 -8.29
N ARG A 54 -16.50 -9.67 -8.25
CA ARG A 54 -16.44 -10.70 -7.22
C ARG A 54 -15.22 -10.51 -6.34
N ARG A 55 -15.41 -10.58 -5.03
CA ARG A 55 -14.31 -10.58 -4.06
C ARG A 55 -13.77 -11.99 -3.90
N VAL A 56 -12.48 -12.15 -4.17
CA VAL A 56 -11.76 -13.43 -4.09
C VAL A 56 -11.08 -13.56 -2.73
N GLN A 57 -11.22 -14.71 -2.09
CA GLN A 57 -10.48 -15.02 -0.87
C GLN A 57 -9.21 -15.81 -1.23
N ALA A 58 -8.05 -15.24 -0.96
CA ALA A 58 -6.75 -15.89 -1.19
C ALA A 58 -6.25 -16.69 0.01
N GLY A 59 -6.97 -16.66 1.14
CA GLY A 59 -6.51 -17.21 2.40
C GLY A 59 -6.66 -18.73 2.57
N GLN A 60 -7.00 -19.47 1.51
CA GLN A 60 -7.22 -20.94 1.56
C GLN A 60 -6.56 -21.63 0.38
N PHE A 61 -5.83 -22.70 0.64
CA PHE A 61 -5.20 -23.49 -0.41
C PHE A 61 -4.99 -24.95 0.00
N SER A 62 -4.65 -25.80 -0.97
CA SER A 62 -4.18 -27.15 -0.75
C SER A 62 -3.09 -27.51 -1.76
N GLU A 63 -2.08 -28.22 -1.33
CA GLU A 63 -1.08 -28.84 -2.23
C GLU A 63 -1.61 -30.17 -2.79
N ASP A 64 -2.55 -30.80 -2.08
CA ASP A 64 -3.24 -32.01 -2.55
C ASP A 64 -4.17 -31.67 -3.72
N ARG A 65 -3.98 -32.38 -4.84
CA ARG A 65 -4.70 -32.11 -6.07
C ARG A 65 -6.21 -32.28 -5.96
N GLU A 66 -6.67 -33.31 -5.25
CA GLU A 66 -8.11 -33.57 -5.12
C GLU A 66 -8.77 -32.62 -4.14
N ILE A 67 -8.10 -32.30 -3.04
CA ILE A 67 -8.58 -31.28 -2.10
C ILE A 67 -8.63 -29.91 -2.79
N LYS A 68 -7.59 -29.53 -3.53
CA LYS A 68 -7.54 -28.27 -4.30
C LYS A 68 -8.71 -28.16 -5.27
N LYS A 69 -9.02 -29.24 -6.00
CA LYS A 69 -10.16 -29.30 -6.91
C LYS A 69 -11.49 -29.12 -6.18
N ARG A 70 -11.65 -29.77 -5.04
CA ARG A 70 -12.85 -29.63 -4.20
C ARG A 70 -12.94 -28.26 -3.57
N LEU A 71 -11.85 -27.68 -3.11
CA LEU A 71 -11.82 -26.32 -2.55
C LEU A 71 -12.32 -25.30 -3.58
N VAL A 72 -11.86 -25.37 -4.84
CA VAL A 72 -12.34 -24.52 -5.92
C VAL A 72 -13.84 -24.68 -6.18
N SER A 73 -14.37 -25.93 -6.08
CA SER A 73 -15.80 -26.18 -6.30
C SER A 73 -16.69 -25.84 -5.10
N SER A 74 -16.14 -25.79 -3.88
CA SER A 74 -16.86 -25.53 -2.65
C SER A 74 -16.75 -24.07 -2.14
N THR A 75 -15.79 -23.31 -2.67
CA THR A 75 -15.53 -21.93 -2.27
C THR A 75 -15.79 -20.98 -3.45
N MET A 76 -16.88 -20.25 -3.38
CA MET A 76 -17.26 -19.32 -4.45
C MET A 76 -16.90 -17.87 -4.04
N PRO A 77 -16.24 -17.10 -4.93
CA PRO A 77 -16.03 -15.66 -4.70
C PRO A 77 -17.35 -14.91 -4.54
N ALA A 78 -17.45 -14.12 -3.47
CA ALA A 78 -18.66 -13.36 -3.18
C ALA A 78 -18.90 -12.26 -4.22
N ILE A 79 -20.16 -12.10 -4.67
CA ILE A 79 -20.55 -10.98 -5.52
C ILE A 79 -20.59 -9.72 -4.65
N ALA A 80 -19.72 -8.77 -4.93
CA ALA A 80 -19.65 -7.48 -4.25
C ALA A 80 -20.49 -6.40 -4.96
N GLU A 81 -20.60 -6.49 -6.31
CA GLU A 81 -21.36 -5.56 -7.12
C GLU A 81 -21.77 -6.22 -8.45
N THR A 82 -22.84 -5.71 -9.07
CA THR A 82 -23.30 -6.15 -10.39
C THR A 82 -23.55 -4.93 -11.28
N PHE A 83 -23.01 -4.96 -12.48
CA PHE A 83 -23.11 -3.89 -13.47
C PHE A 83 -23.82 -4.41 -14.72
N GLU A 84 -24.71 -3.62 -15.28
CA GLU A 84 -25.32 -3.89 -16.58
C GLU A 84 -24.33 -3.58 -17.71
N ILE A 85 -24.17 -4.48 -18.67
CA ILE A 85 -23.39 -4.22 -19.88
C ILE A 85 -24.12 -3.17 -20.71
N LYS A 86 -23.48 -2.05 -20.98
CA LYS A 86 -24.02 -0.94 -21.76
C LYS A 86 -23.71 -1.06 -23.25
N ALA A 87 -22.56 -1.61 -23.57
CA ALA A 87 -22.11 -1.80 -24.95
C ALA A 87 -20.99 -2.85 -25.01
N TYR A 88 -20.68 -3.27 -26.22
CA TYR A 88 -19.44 -3.94 -26.60
C TYR A 88 -18.64 -2.99 -27.49
N ASN A 89 -17.32 -3.11 -27.51
CA ASN A 89 -16.51 -2.42 -28.50
C ASN A 89 -16.75 -2.96 -29.92
N ASN A 90 -16.22 -2.27 -30.95
CA ASN A 90 -16.55 -2.55 -32.35
C ASN A 90 -16.25 -3.98 -32.80
N ASP A 91 -15.24 -4.62 -32.23
CA ASP A 91 -14.80 -5.99 -32.54
C ASP A 91 -15.26 -7.02 -31.49
N SER A 92 -16.09 -6.59 -30.54
CA SER A 92 -16.61 -7.44 -29.46
C SER A 92 -15.55 -8.11 -28.60
N THR A 93 -14.34 -7.53 -28.50
CA THR A 93 -13.25 -8.00 -27.66
C THR A 93 -13.25 -7.39 -26.26
N ALA A 94 -14.12 -6.42 -26.00
CA ALA A 94 -14.30 -5.79 -24.71
C ALA A 94 -15.76 -5.44 -24.43
N VAL A 95 -16.10 -5.37 -23.15
CA VAL A 95 -17.43 -4.94 -22.66
C VAL A 95 -17.33 -3.62 -21.93
N VAL A 96 -18.37 -2.79 -22.08
CA VAL A 96 -18.47 -1.48 -21.45
C VAL A 96 -19.58 -1.46 -20.40
N PHE A 97 -19.27 -0.99 -19.18
CA PHE A 97 -20.23 -0.84 -18.08
C PHE A 97 -19.91 0.37 -17.20
N ASP A 98 -20.91 0.88 -16.49
CA ASP A 98 -20.81 2.08 -15.65
C ASP A 98 -20.34 1.70 -14.22
N MET A 99 -19.18 2.23 -13.80
CA MET A 99 -18.59 2.03 -12.47
C MET A 99 -18.80 3.22 -11.52
N THR A 100 -19.50 4.25 -11.95
CA THR A 100 -19.61 5.54 -11.25
C THR A 100 -20.09 5.36 -9.81
N ASP A 101 -21.21 4.69 -9.61
CA ASP A 101 -21.80 4.52 -8.27
C ASP A 101 -20.95 3.68 -7.33
N TYR A 102 -20.23 2.70 -7.85
CA TYR A 102 -19.29 1.90 -7.06
C TYR A 102 -18.11 2.73 -6.56
N LEU A 103 -17.55 3.56 -7.44
CA LEU A 103 -16.38 4.40 -7.15
C LEU A 103 -16.74 5.61 -6.26
N LEU A 104 -18.00 6.05 -6.29
CA LEU A 104 -18.58 7.11 -5.45
C LEU A 104 -19.43 6.52 -4.32
N SER A 105 -18.92 5.52 -3.61
CA SER A 105 -19.61 4.88 -2.49
C SER A 105 -18.76 4.89 -1.23
N ASP A 106 -19.43 4.89 -0.08
CA ASP A 106 -18.80 4.78 1.25
C ASP A 106 -18.67 3.32 1.71
N LYS A 107 -18.28 2.42 0.79
CA LYS A 107 -18.00 1.03 1.15
C LYS A 107 -16.74 0.97 2.00
N LYS A 108 -16.74 0.15 3.04
CA LYS A 108 -15.68 0.06 4.07
C LYS A 108 -14.24 0.08 3.52
N ASN A 109 -13.99 -0.62 2.42
CA ASN A 109 -12.64 -0.69 1.80
C ASN A 109 -12.37 0.45 0.79
N LEU A 110 -13.32 1.36 0.60
CA LEU A 110 -13.24 2.51 -0.29
C LEU A 110 -13.41 3.83 0.45
N SER A 111 -13.76 3.78 1.74
CA SER A 111 -13.94 4.92 2.64
C SER A 111 -12.60 5.58 3.00
N PRO A 112 -12.52 6.89 3.22
CA PRO A 112 -11.30 7.54 3.72
C PRO A 112 -11.00 7.24 5.19
N PHE A 113 -11.96 6.67 5.93
CA PHE A 113 -11.81 6.45 7.36
C PHE A 113 -11.11 5.13 7.65
N SER A 114 -10.05 5.21 8.45
CA SER A 114 -9.35 4.03 8.95
C SER A 114 -10.28 3.19 9.82
N PRO A 115 -10.30 1.85 9.66
CA PRO A 115 -11.01 0.97 10.58
C PRO A 115 -10.40 0.95 12.00
N TYR A 116 -9.23 1.57 12.17
CA TYR A 116 -8.47 1.63 13.43
C TYR A 116 -8.33 3.07 13.93
N SER A 117 -9.41 3.86 13.88
CA SER A 117 -9.41 5.23 14.40
C SER A 117 -9.04 5.24 15.90
N MET A 118 -7.93 5.91 16.23
CA MET A 118 -7.48 6.02 17.62
C MET A 118 -8.53 6.74 18.48
N MET A 119 -9.23 7.74 17.94
CA MET A 119 -10.29 8.43 18.66
C MET A 119 -11.47 7.48 19.00
N GLU A 120 -11.89 6.65 18.05
CA GLU A 120 -12.95 5.65 18.31
C GLU A 120 -12.48 4.58 19.30
N MET A 121 -11.22 4.15 19.24
CA MET A 121 -10.62 3.25 20.23
C MET A 121 -10.55 3.87 21.64
N MET A 122 -10.40 5.17 21.74
CA MET A 122 -10.45 5.93 23.01
C MET A 122 -11.88 6.24 23.48
N GLY A 123 -12.90 5.74 22.77
CA GLY A 123 -14.31 5.86 23.16
C GLY A 123 -15.03 7.08 22.58
N ALA A 124 -14.48 7.71 21.55
CA ALA A 124 -15.20 8.74 20.81
C ALA A 124 -16.28 8.13 19.91
N ASP A 125 -17.46 8.75 19.89
CA ASP A 125 -18.52 8.48 18.93
C ASP A 125 -18.30 9.38 17.71
N ILE A 126 -18.04 8.78 16.55
CA ILE A 126 -17.85 9.53 15.30
C ILE A 126 -18.94 9.10 14.32
N SER A 127 -19.88 10.00 14.04
CA SER A 127 -20.84 9.85 12.92
C SER A 127 -20.23 10.36 11.64
N LYS A 128 -20.41 9.63 10.54
CA LYS A 128 -19.81 9.88 9.22
C LYS A 128 -20.93 9.80 8.18
N ASP A 129 -21.63 10.91 7.97
CA ASP A 129 -22.76 10.98 7.03
C ASP A 129 -22.24 11.29 5.63
N PHE A 130 -22.31 10.32 4.72
CA PHE A 130 -21.80 10.44 3.35
C PHE A 130 -22.73 11.33 2.49
N GLU A 131 -22.15 12.33 1.82
CA GLU A 131 -22.85 13.28 0.96
C GLU A 131 -22.60 12.95 -0.52
N LYS A 132 -23.42 12.04 -1.08
CA LYS A 132 -23.24 11.55 -2.45
C LYS A 132 -23.29 12.67 -3.49
N GLU A 133 -24.21 13.62 -3.34
CA GLU A 133 -24.41 14.75 -4.28
C GLU A 133 -23.21 15.72 -4.32
N SER A 134 -22.40 15.73 -3.28
CA SER A 134 -21.16 16.53 -3.17
C SER A 134 -19.91 15.73 -3.48
N SER A 135 -20.05 14.50 -3.97
CA SER A 135 -18.96 13.59 -4.28
C SER A 135 -18.87 13.34 -5.78
N PHE A 136 -17.67 13.33 -6.33
CA PHE A 136 -17.49 13.16 -7.78
C PHE A 136 -16.13 12.54 -8.15
N ILE A 137 -16.03 12.01 -9.38
CA ILE A 137 -14.76 11.55 -9.94
C ILE A 137 -13.94 12.77 -10.37
N GLN A 138 -12.73 12.89 -9.83
CA GLN A 138 -11.82 13.99 -10.10
C GLN A 138 -10.89 13.72 -11.28
N GLY A 139 -10.48 12.45 -11.48
CA GLY A 139 -9.58 12.09 -12.56
C GLY A 139 -9.41 10.59 -12.72
N VAL A 140 -8.89 10.21 -13.88
CA VAL A 140 -8.54 8.82 -14.23
C VAL A 140 -7.21 8.81 -14.95
N LYS A 141 -6.34 7.88 -14.59
CA LYS A 141 -5.07 7.61 -15.27
C LYS A 141 -4.96 6.11 -15.57
N GLY A 142 -4.68 5.78 -16.82
CA GLY A 142 -4.43 4.40 -17.26
C GLY A 142 -2.94 4.17 -17.46
N PHE A 143 -2.46 3.02 -17.02
CA PHE A 143 -1.07 2.56 -17.17
C PHE A 143 -1.07 1.17 -17.81
N GLU A 144 0.10 0.59 -18.05
CA GLU A 144 0.23 -0.70 -18.74
C GLU A 144 -0.54 -1.84 -18.06
N ASP A 145 -0.45 -1.94 -16.75
CA ASP A 145 -1.02 -3.03 -15.93
C ASP A 145 -1.91 -2.55 -14.78
N ASN A 146 -2.17 -1.26 -14.70
CA ASN A 146 -2.99 -0.69 -13.66
C ASN A 146 -3.76 0.57 -14.09
N VAL A 147 -4.83 0.85 -13.37
CA VAL A 147 -5.65 2.04 -13.54
C VAL A 147 -5.79 2.72 -12.19
N SER A 148 -5.58 4.03 -12.17
CA SER A 148 -5.74 4.90 -11.01
C SER A 148 -6.94 5.83 -11.21
N ILE A 149 -7.85 5.87 -10.23
CA ILE A 149 -9.07 6.69 -10.29
C ILE A 149 -9.16 7.53 -9.03
N ARG A 150 -9.18 8.85 -9.18
CA ARG A 150 -9.39 9.78 -8.10
C ARG A 150 -10.88 10.03 -7.87
N SER A 151 -11.37 9.66 -6.69
CA SER A 151 -12.73 9.93 -6.21
C SER A 151 -12.67 10.95 -5.08
N LEU A 152 -13.30 12.10 -5.27
CA LEU A 152 -13.51 13.07 -4.21
C LEU A 152 -14.78 12.68 -3.46
N LEU A 153 -14.66 12.42 -2.16
CA LEU A 153 -15.76 12.01 -1.29
C LEU A 153 -15.98 13.05 -0.20
N THR A 154 -17.23 13.44 0.00
CA THR A 154 -17.62 14.44 0.99
C THR A 154 -18.51 13.82 2.06
N TYR A 155 -18.30 14.26 3.30
CA TYR A 155 -19.01 13.79 4.49
C TYR A 155 -19.38 14.93 5.41
N LYS A 156 -20.37 14.70 6.27
CA LYS A 156 -20.63 15.50 7.47
C LYS A 156 -20.26 14.67 8.69
N ILE A 157 -19.23 15.11 9.40
CA ILE A 157 -18.71 14.42 10.59
C ILE A 157 -19.29 15.05 11.86
N SER A 158 -19.72 14.21 12.78
CA SER A 158 -20.05 14.63 14.14
C SER A 158 -19.23 13.84 15.15
N VAL A 159 -18.60 14.53 16.10
CA VAL A 159 -17.71 13.92 17.10
C VAL A 159 -18.22 14.20 18.49
N GLY A 160 -18.28 13.19 19.31
CA GLY A 160 -18.77 13.27 20.68
C GLY A 160 -18.35 12.09 21.55
N MET A 161 -18.98 11.98 22.68
CA MET A 161 -18.84 10.84 23.61
C MET A 161 -20.20 10.46 24.18
N LYS A 162 -20.49 9.16 24.27
CA LYS A 162 -21.74 8.61 24.85
C LYS A 162 -23.00 9.26 24.28
N GLY A 163 -23.04 9.47 22.96
CA GLY A 163 -24.18 10.06 22.27
C GLY A 163 -24.30 11.59 22.35
N ASN A 164 -23.41 12.25 23.10
CA ASN A 164 -23.36 13.72 23.18
C ASN A 164 -22.31 14.26 22.23
N TYR A 165 -22.74 14.83 21.12
CA TYR A 165 -21.85 15.40 20.10
C TYR A 165 -21.44 16.83 20.44
N ALA A 166 -20.12 17.04 20.64
CA ALA A 166 -19.50 18.35 20.85
C ALA A 166 -19.33 19.11 19.53
N VAL A 167 -18.99 18.37 18.45
CA VAL A 167 -18.92 18.87 17.09
C VAL A 167 -20.02 18.21 16.27
N LYS A 168 -20.81 18.98 15.53
CA LYS A 168 -21.95 18.46 14.75
C LYS A 168 -21.84 18.90 13.29
N LYS A 169 -21.98 17.91 12.39
CA LYS A 169 -22.09 18.12 10.94
C LYS A 169 -20.96 18.99 10.33
N MET A 170 -19.74 18.82 10.85
CA MET A 170 -18.56 19.47 10.28
C MET A 170 -18.30 18.88 8.88
N PRO A 171 -18.10 19.72 7.85
CA PRO A 171 -17.77 19.22 6.52
C PRO A 171 -16.37 18.59 6.50
N PHE A 172 -16.28 17.42 5.90
CA PHE A 172 -15.02 16.71 5.67
C PHE A 172 -14.99 16.22 4.23
N THR A 173 -13.88 16.44 3.54
CA THR A 173 -13.71 15.98 2.16
C THR A 173 -12.35 15.31 2.03
N ALA A 174 -12.30 14.18 1.34
CA ALA A 174 -11.08 13.47 1.02
C ALA A 174 -11.06 13.04 -0.45
N VAL A 175 -9.90 13.11 -1.07
CA VAL A 175 -9.64 12.53 -2.39
C VAL A 175 -9.00 11.18 -2.19
N MET A 176 -9.69 10.16 -2.71
CA MET A 176 -9.25 8.78 -2.66
C MET A 176 -8.71 8.35 -4.00
N ASN A 177 -7.51 7.80 -4.04
CA ASN A 177 -6.99 7.11 -5.22
C ASN A 177 -7.37 5.62 -5.17
N ARG A 178 -8.15 5.16 -6.16
CA ARG A 178 -8.53 3.76 -6.34
C ARG A 178 -7.59 3.14 -7.36
N SER A 179 -6.79 2.18 -6.96
CA SER A 179 -5.87 1.49 -7.88
C SER A 179 -6.37 0.08 -8.16
N PHE A 180 -6.60 -0.19 -9.46
CA PHE A 180 -6.91 -1.52 -9.99
C PHE A 180 -5.66 -2.06 -10.66
N ILE A 181 -5.06 -3.09 -10.10
CA ILE A 181 -3.78 -3.65 -10.56
C ILE A 181 -4.02 -5.04 -11.11
N LEU A 182 -3.74 -5.24 -12.39
CA LEU A 182 -3.83 -6.56 -13.02
C LEU A 182 -2.63 -7.40 -12.55
N LEU A 183 -2.90 -8.43 -11.75
CA LEU A 183 -1.85 -9.30 -11.24
C LEU A 183 -1.37 -10.31 -12.29
N PRO A 184 -0.11 -10.76 -12.22
CA PRO A 184 0.42 -11.80 -13.09
C PRO A 184 -0.38 -13.10 -12.91
N GLU A 185 -0.51 -13.88 -13.97
CA GLU A 185 -1.23 -15.17 -13.92
C GLU A 185 -0.55 -16.16 -12.98
N GLN A 186 0.76 -16.17 -13.01
CA GLN A 186 1.57 -16.96 -12.10
C GLN A 186 2.18 -16.05 -11.03
N PRO A 187 1.72 -16.15 -9.78
CA PRO A 187 2.29 -15.37 -8.68
C PRO A 187 3.70 -15.84 -8.36
N MET A 188 4.47 -14.96 -7.71
CA MET A 188 5.75 -15.34 -7.11
C MET A 188 5.58 -16.56 -6.19
N ARG A 189 6.58 -17.42 -6.12
CA ARG A 189 6.56 -18.55 -5.18
C ARG A 189 6.51 -18.03 -3.73
N PRO A 190 5.48 -18.37 -2.93
CA PRO A 190 5.38 -17.94 -1.55
C PRO A 190 6.53 -18.51 -0.70
N ARG A 191 6.91 -17.77 0.33
CA ARG A 191 7.84 -18.21 1.36
C ARG A 191 7.11 -18.19 2.70
N TYR A 192 7.22 -19.28 3.44
CA TYR A 192 6.67 -19.32 4.79
C TYR A 192 7.53 -18.46 5.74
N ALA A 193 6.87 -17.71 6.60
CA ALA A 193 7.52 -16.93 7.64
C ALA A 193 8.05 -17.83 8.75
N ASP A 194 9.16 -17.43 9.35
CA ASP A 194 9.73 -18.06 10.52
C ASP A 194 9.46 -17.15 11.72
N PRO A 195 8.77 -17.61 12.78
CA PRO A 195 8.41 -16.77 13.93
C PRO A 195 9.61 -16.24 14.72
N ARG A 196 10.82 -16.73 14.45
CA ARG A 196 12.07 -16.20 15.02
C ARG A 196 12.54 -14.92 14.35
N ILE A 197 11.97 -14.59 13.19
CA ILE A 197 12.29 -13.40 12.42
C ILE A 197 11.08 -12.48 12.44
N GLY A 198 11.24 -11.25 12.94
CA GLY A 198 10.20 -10.24 12.94
C GLY A 198 9.98 -9.66 11.53
N ILE A 199 9.10 -10.27 10.76
CA ILE A 199 8.77 -9.85 9.39
C ILE A 199 7.26 -9.79 9.22
N PHE A 200 6.78 -8.86 8.40
CA PHE A 200 5.35 -8.80 8.07
C PHE A 200 4.92 -10.04 7.31
N GLU A 201 3.76 -10.55 7.68
CA GLU A 201 3.20 -11.78 7.14
C GLU A 201 1.67 -11.72 7.09
N HIS A 202 1.07 -12.64 6.36
CA HIS A 202 -0.35 -12.91 6.47
C HIS A 202 -0.62 -14.41 6.59
N SER A 203 -1.70 -14.74 7.27
CA SER A 203 -2.08 -16.13 7.51
C SER A 203 -2.91 -16.70 6.38
N VAL A 204 -2.65 -17.94 6.01
CA VAL A 204 -3.45 -18.74 5.09
C VAL A 204 -3.73 -20.11 5.70
N VAL A 205 -4.85 -20.73 5.32
CA VAL A 205 -5.23 -22.07 5.77
C VAL A 205 -4.92 -23.09 4.70
N GLU A 206 -4.04 -24.02 5.02
CA GLU A 206 -3.74 -25.19 4.19
C GLU A 206 -4.67 -26.33 4.57
N PHE A 207 -5.37 -26.88 3.57
CA PHE A 207 -6.12 -28.12 3.69
C PHE A 207 -5.22 -29.27 3.30
N ALA A 208 -4.88 -30.13 4.25
CA ALA A 208 -3.99 -31.28 4.05
C ALA A 208 -4.76 -32.59 4.18
N SER A 209 -4.40 -33.59 3.36
CA SER A 209 -4.95 -34.96 3.44
C SER A 209 -4.43 -35.72 4.67
N GLU A 210 -3.28 -35.29 5.22
CA GLU A 210 -2.61 -35.95 6.32
C GLU A 210 -2.59 -35.12 7.61
N GLY A 211 -2.38 -35.78 8.74
CA GLY A 211 -2.23 -35.15 10.05
C GLY A 211 -3.55 -34.63 10.60
N ARG A 212 -3.60 -33.33 11.00
CA ARG A 212 -4.79 -32.71 11.59
C ARG A 212 -5.79 -32.17 10.56
N GLY A 213 -5.54 -32.35 9.25
CA GLY A 213 -6.39 -31.89 8.16
C GLY A 213 -6.30 -30.40 7.86
N LEU A 214 -6.11 -29.54 8.85
CA LEU A 214 -5.95 -28.09 8.69
C LEU A 214 -4.63 -27.62 9.32
N ARG A 215 -3.93 -26.75 8.59
CA ARG A 215 -2.71 -26.08 9.07
C ARG A 215 -2.79 -24.59 8.77
N THR A 216 -2.54 -23.76 9.75
CA THR A 216 -2.29 -22.33 9.50
C THR A 216 -0.84 -22.19 9.01
N ARG A 217 -0.67 -21.53 7.89
CA ARG A 217 0.63 -21.13 7.34
C ARG A 217 0.72 -19.63 7.35
N HIS A 218 1.91 -19.12 7.59
CA HIS A 218 2.22 -17.70 7.57
C HIS A 218 3.10 -17.41 6.36
N ILE A 219 2.61 -16.60 5.45
CA ILE A 219 3.33 -16.21 4.23
C ILE A 219 4.06 -14.90 4.49
N ALA A 220 5.38 -14.93 4.38
CA ALA A 220 6.24 -13.77 4.52
C ALA A 220 6.02 -12.78 3.38
N HIS A 221 5.90 -11.49 3.71
CA HIS A 221 5.91 -10.43 2.70
C HIS A 221 7.35 -10.17 2.25
N ARG A 222 7.59 -10.08 0.96
CA ARG A 222 8.92 -9.83 0.42
C ARG A 222 8.91 -9.30 -1.00
N TRP A 223 9.97 -8.61 -1.36
CA TRP A 223 10.25 -8.25 -2.75
C TRP A 223 10.65 -9.48 -3.55
N ASN A 224 10.29 -9.50 -4.82
CA ASN A 224 10.69 -10.54 -5.77
C ASN A 224 12.09 -10.24 -6.33
N LEU A 225 13.12 -10.63 -5.59
CA LEU A 225 14.51 -10.47 -6.01
C LEU A 225 15.02 -11.76 -6.63
N GLU A 226 15.22 -11.75 -7.94
CA GLU A 226 15.86 -12.83 -8.69
C GLU A 226 17.21 -12.35 -9.22
N PRO A 227 18.28 -13.15 -9.13
CA PRO A 227 19.58 -12.79 -9.68
C PRO A 227 19.52 -12.67 -11.21
N SER A 228 20.17 -11.67 -11.77
CA SER A 228 20.34 -11.52 -13.23
C SER A 228 21.18 -12.66 -13.83
N ASP A 229 22.18 -13.11 -13.07
CA ASP A 229 22.99 -14.30 -13.35
C ASP A 229 22.93 -15.27 -12.19
N SER A 230 22.10 -16.31 -12.33
CA SER A 230 21.93 -17.33 -11.30
C SER A 230 23.18 -18.20 -11.11
N ALA A 231 23.99 -18.41 -12.15
CA ALA A 231 25.20 -19.21 -12.05
C ALA A 231 26.29 -18.47 -11.26
N ALA A 232 26.49 -17.19 -11.54
CA ALA A 232 27.40 -16.33 -10.77
C ALA A 232 26.95 -16.21 -9.30
N TYR A 233 25.65 -16.02 -9.07
CA TYR A 233 25.08 -15.95 -7.72
C TYR A 233 25.34 -17.25 -6.92
N LEU A 234 25.15 -18.42 -7.54
CA LEU A 234 25.43 -19.71 -6.87
C LEU A 234 26.91 -19.94 -6.58
N ARG A 235 27.82 -19.28 -7.32
CA ARG A 235 29.27 -19.28 -7.00
C ARG A 235 29.65 -18.31 -5.87
N GLY A 236 28.68 -17.52 -5.35
CA GLY A 236 28.92 -16.53 -4.30
C GLY A 236 29.41 -15.17 -4.81
N GLU A 237 29.29 -14.90 -6.11
CA GLU A 237 29.61 -13.62 -6.70
C GLU A 237 28.48 -12.61 -6.46
N LEU A 238 28.84 -11.33 -6.32
CA LEU A 238 27.84 -10.24 -6.24
C LEU A 238 27.21 -10.01 -7.62
N VAL A 239 25.91 -10.18 -7.70
CA VAL A 239 25.14 -9.98 -8.94
C VAL A 239 24.07 -8.89 -8.77
N GLU A 240 23.64 -8.27 -9.84
CA GLU A 240 22.47 -7.40 -9.81
C GLU A 240 21.19 -8.24 -9.79
N PRO A 241 20.11 -7.78 -9.16
CA PRO A 241 18.81 -8.40 -9.35
C PRO A 241 18.27 -8.09 -10.76
N LYS A 242 17.44 -8.95 -11.31
CA LYS A 242 16.73 -8.68 -12.59
C LYS A 242 15.88 -7.41 -12.52
N LYS A 243 15.29 -7.14 -11.34
CA LYS A 243 14.49 -5.96 -11.05
C LYS A 243 14.92 -5.42 -9.68
N PRO A 244 15.63 -4.29 -9.62
CA PRO A 244 15.99 -3.67 -8.36
C PRO A 244 14.76 -3.03 -7.68
N ILE A 245 14.85 -2.85 -6.37
CA ILE A 245 13.92 -2.07 -5.58
C ILE A 245 14.28 -0.60 -5.78
N VAL A 246 13.42 0.18 -6.41
CA VAL A 246 13.68 1.60 -6.68
C VAL A 246 12.69 2.45 -5.91
N PHE A 247 13.20 3.39 -5.11
CA PHE A 247 12.41 4.44 -4.49
C PHE A 247 12.64 5.76 -5.20
N TYR A 248 11.54 6.36 -5.67
CA TYR A 248 11.55 7.67 -6.30
C TYR A 248 11.25 8.75 -5.27
N ILE A 249 12.14 9.73 -5.14
CA ILE A 249 12.07 10.79 -4.15
C ILE A 249 11.32 11.97 -4.75
N ASP A 250 10.27 12.40 -4.05
CA ASP A 250 9.43 13.54 -4.39
C ASP A 250 10.27 14.83 -4.40
N ASP A 251 10.16 15.62 -5.46
CA ASP A 251 10.90 16.86 -5.67
C ASP A 251 10.34 18.05 -4.85
N THR A 252 9.25 17.84 -4.12
CA THR A 252 8.67 18.83 -3.22
C THR A 252 9.30 18.86 -1.82
N PHE A 253 10.19 17.92 -1.50
CA PHE A 253 10.96 17.94 -0.26
C PHE A 253 11.84 19.19 -0.15
N PRO A 254 12.08 19.71 1.10
CA PRO A 254 13.11 20.72 1.30
C PRO A 254 14.47 20.25 0.74
N LEU A 255 15.13 21.10 -0.04
CA LEU A 255 16.37 20.73 -0.75
C LEU A 255 17.48 20.21 0.20
N SER A 256 17.55 20.75 1.42
CA SER A 256 18.51 20.30 2.43
C SER A 256 18.29 18.85 2.90
N TRP A 257 17.07 18.29 2.72
CA TRP A 257 16.76 16.93 3.15
C TRP A 257 17.12 15.87 2.10
N ASN A 258 17.18 16.23 0.83
CA ASN A 258 17.32 15.28 -0.28
C ASN A 258 18.49 14.30 -0.06
N LYS A 259 19.71 14.79 0.20
CA LYS A 259 20.89 13.93 0.44
C LYS A 259 20.73 12.95 1.61
N TYR A 260 19.95 13.30 2.63
CA TYR A 260 19.71 12.46 3.78
C TYR A 260 18.61 11.42 3.52
N ILE A 261 17.64 11.75 2.66
CA ILE A 261 16.63 10.81 2.18
C ILE A 261 17.30 9.71 1.34
N HIS A 262 18.16 10.08 0.39
CA HIS A 262 19.00 9.13 -0.36
C HIS A 262 19.79 8.22 0.58
N LYS A 263 20.49 8.80 1.57
CA LYS A 263 21.26 8.06 2.55
C LYS A 263 20.41 7.04 3.32
N GLY A 264 19.17 7.43 3.73
CA GLY A 264 18.23 6.56 4.46
C GLY A 264 17.77 5.36 3.65
N VAL A 265 17.62 5.50 2.33
CA VAL A 265 17.31 4.38 1.43
C VAL A 265 18.53 3.49 1.17
N GLU A 266 19.63 4.10 0.76
CA GLU A 266 20.78 3.38 0.21
C GLU A 266 21.63 2.67 1.30
N VAL A 267 21.44 3.01 2.57
CA VAL A 267 22.12 2.30 3.69
C VAL A 267 21.81 0.80 3.69
N TRP A 268 20.64 0.40 3.19
CA TRP A 268 20.20 -0.99 3.08
C TRP A 268 20.98 -1.80 2.03
N GLN A 269 21.65 -1.13 1.07
CA GLN A 269 22.46 -1.80 0.06
C GLN A 269 23.50 -2.73 0.69
N LYS A 270 24.07 -2.35 1.84
CA LYS A 270 25.04 -3.18 2.59
C LYS A 270 24.44 -4.52 3.03
N ALA A 271 23.15 -4.53 3.39
CA ALA A 271 22.45 -5.76 3.77
C ALA A 271 22.23 -6.66 2.55
N PHE A 272 21.87 -6.08 1.40
CA PHE A 272 21.70 -6.82 0.15
C PHE A 272 23.01 -7.40 -0.38
N GLU A 273 24.12 -6.70 -0.24
CA GLU A 273 25.46 -7.22 -0.59
C GLU A 273 25.85 -8.46 0.23
N LYS A 274 25.45 -8.50 1.53
CA LYS A 274 25.67 -9.67 2.38
C LYS A 274 24.95 -10.93 1.91
N ILE A 275 23.87 -10.77 1.15
CA ILE A 275 23.11 -11.88 0.57
C ILE A 275 23.36 -12.06 -0.94
N GLY A 276 24.42 -11.42 -1.48
CA GLY A 276 24.89 -11.62 -2.85
C GLY A 276 24.34 -10.67 -3.91
N PHE A 277 23.62 -9.58 -3.52
CA PHE A 277 23.09 -8.63 -4.46
C PHE A 277 23.75 -7.26 -4.39
N LYS A 278 24.33 -6.78 -5.48
CA LYS A 278 24.73 -5.39 -5.67
C LYS A 278 23.62 -4.61 -6.38
N ASN A 279 23.53 -3.30 -6.12
CA ASN A 279 22.53 -2.40 -6.73
C ASN A 279 21.08 -2.90 -6.57
N ALA A 280 20.79 -3.55 -5.42
CA ALA A 280 19.48 -4.15 -5.18
C ALA A 280 18.43 -3.14 -4.72
N ILE A 281 18.85 -2.07 -4.04
CA ILE A 281 18.00 -0.98 -3.59
C ILE A 281 18.62 0.35 -4.04
N ILE A 282 17.79 1.22 -4.64
CA ILE A 282 18.26 2.43 -5.30
C ILE A 282 17.30 3.58 -4.97
N ALA A 283 17.84 4.73 -4.59
CA ALA A 283 17.10 5.97 -4.50
C ALA A 283 17.29 6.79 -5.79
N LYS A 284 16.22 7.35 -6.34
CA LYS A 284 16.23 8.22 -7.51
C LYS A 284 15.33 9.41 -7.27
N ASP A 285 15.74 10.60 -7.70
CA ASP A 285 14.84 11.74 -7.73
C ASP A 285 13.73 11.53 -8.79
N PHE A 286 12.58 12.18 -8.61
CA PHE A 286 11.54 12.18 -9.64
C PHE A 286 12.12 12.64 -10.98
N PRO A 287 12.00 11.83 -12.04
CA PRO A 287 12.52 12.19 -13.34
C PRO A 287 11.73 13.38 -13.91
N LYS A 288 12.44 14.48 -14.20
CA LYS A 288 11.83 15.72 -14.71
C LYS A 288 11.45 15.65 -16.19
N ASP A 289 12.16 14.82 -16.93
CA ASP A 289 12.09 14.76 -18.39
C ASP A 289 11.49 13.45 -18.92
N ASP A 290 10.94 12.59 -18.05
CA ASP A 290 10.28 11.36 -18.46
C ASP A 290 8.75 11.55 -18.49
N PRO A 291 8.14 11.69 -19.67
CA PRO A 291 6.69 11.87 -19.79
C PRO A 291 5.89 10.64 -19.38
N ASN A 292 6.53 9.48 -19.21
CA ASN A 292 5.89 8.23 -18.80
C ASN A 292 5.94 8.03 -17.28
N PHE A 293 6.72 8.84 -16.56
CA PHE A 293 6.75 8.78 -15.13
C PHE A 293 5.51 9.46 -14.53
N ASP A 294 4.77 8.72 -13.74
CA ASP A 294 3.67 9.26 -12.97
C ASP A 294 3.69 8.63 -11.56
N PRO A 295 3.82 9.44 -10.49
CA PRO A 295 3.87 8.91 -9.13
C PRO A 295 2.57 8.23 -8.67
N GLU A 296 1.47 8.33 -9.44
CA GLU A 296 0.23 7.57 -9.18
C GLU A 296 0.24 6.19 -9.81
N ASN A 297 1.18 5.92 -10.71
CA ASN A 297 1.39 4.58 -11.21
C ASN A 297 1.97 3.71 -10.09
N ILE A 298 1.21 2.70 -9.68
CA ILE A 298 1.60 1.78 -8.60
C ILE A 298 2.91 1.02 -8.87
N LYS A 299 3.38 1.02 -10.10
CA LYS A 299 4.69 0.48 -10.51
C LYS A 299 5.86 1.19 -9.80
N TYR A 300 5.68 2.47 -9.43
CA TYR A 300 6.73 3.28 -8.81
C TYR A 300 6.51 3.38 -7.30
N SER A 301 7.45 2.85 -6.52
CA SER A 301 7.50 3.12 -5.08
C SER A 301 8.09 4.51 -4.85
N CYS A 302 7.35 5.36 -4.15
CA CYS A 302 7.72 6.76 -3.97
C CYS A 302 7.95 7.08 -2.49
N ILE A 303 8.91 7.94 -2.20
CA ILE A 303 9.04 8.63 -0.92
C ILE A 303 8.45 10.01 -1.12
N ARG A 304 7.28 10.24 -0.50
CA ARG A 304 6.46 11.43 -0.71
C ARG A 304 6.55 12.39 0.47
N TYR A 305 6.50 13.65 0.18
CA TYR A 305 6.42 14.70 1.19
C TYR A 305 4.98 15.15 1.40
N ALA A 306 4.59 15.30 2.66
CA ALA A 306 3.28 15.84 3.02
C ALA A 306 3.41 16.93 4.10
N PRO A 307 3.17 18.21 3.77
CA PRO A 307 3.15 19.29 4.76
C PRO A 307 1.90 19.14 5.66
N SER A 308 2.10 18.57 6.83
CA SER A 308 1.05 18.30 7.80
C SER A 308 1.57 18.47 9.22
N THR A 309 0.66 18.73 10.16
CA THR A 309 0.95 18.78 11.61
C THR A 309 1.17 17.41 12.21
N VAL A 310 0.91 16.34 11.48
CA VAL A 310 1.19 14.96 11.90
C VAL A 310 2.69 14.79 12.07
N ALA A 311 3.11 14.37 13.27
CA ALA A 311 4.51 14.11 13.59
C ALA A 311 4.80 12.62 13.40
N ASN A 312 4.92 12.19 12.13
CA ASN A 312 5.12 10.79 11.78
C ASN A 312 5.73 10.64 10.38
N ALA A 313 6.08 9.41 10.04
CA ALA A 313 6.25 8.91 8.68
C ALA A 313 5.55 7.54 8.60
N MET A 314 5.12 7.12 7.42
CA MET A 314 4.48 5.82 7.25
C MET A 314 4.74 5.24 5.86
N GLY A 315 5.01 3.93 5.81
CA GLY A 315 5.33 3.21 4.58
C GLY A 315 4.45 1.99 4.34
N PRO A 316 3.15 2.16 3.97
CA PRO A 316 2.27 1.02 3.71
C PRO A 316 2.68 0.28 2.44
N SER A 317 2.76 -1.06 2.52
CA SER A 317 3.05 -1.91 1.37
C SER A 317 1.77 -2.42 0.70
N TRP A 318 1.83 -2.58 -0.62
CA TRP A 318 0.83 -3.26 -1.44
C TRP A 318 1.33 -4.67 -1.74
N ILE A 319 0.55 -5.67 -1.41
CA ILE A 319 0.98 -7.06 -1.40
C ILE A 319 0.04 -7.90 -2.26
N ASP A 320 0.61 -8.79 -3.08
CA ASP A 320 -0.17 -9.87 -3.67
C ASP A 320 -0.47 -10.93 -2.59
N PRO A 321 -1.74 -11.05 -2.15
CA PRO A 321 -2.09 -11.97 -1.06
C PRO A 321 -1.98 -13.45 -1.44
N ARG A 322 -1.70 -13.79 -2.70
CA ARG A 322 -1.48 -15.16 -3.16
C ARG A 322 -0.05 -15.64 -2.86
N SER A 323 0.90 -14.70 -2.73
CA SER A 323 2.34 -15.02 -2.66
C SER A 323 3.12 -14.26 -1.59
N GLY A 324 2.56 -13.17 -1.06
CA GLY A 324 3.28 -12.22 -0.20
C GLY A 324 4.25 -11.31 -0.96
N GLU A 325 4.19 -11.27 -2.31
CA GLU A 325 5.01 -10.37 -3.11
C GLU A 325 4.65 -8.91 -2.82
N ILE A 326 5.64 -8.09 -2.48
CA ILE A 326 5.49 -6.65 -2.35
C ILE A 326 5.49 -6.06 -3.75
N ILE A 327 4.36 -5.49 -4.16
CA ILE A 327 4.16 -4.86 -5.48
C ILE A 327 4.64 -3.42 -5.45
N ASN A 328 4.29 -2.72 -4.38
CA ASN A 328 4.64 -1.32 -4.13
C ASN A 328 4.78 -1.08 -2.63
N ALA A 329 5.67 -0.17 -2.27
CA ALA A 329 5.82 0.28 -0.91
C ALA A 329 6.24 1.75 -0.92
N SER A 330 5.26 2.65 -0.95
CA SER A 330 5.52 4.09 -0.88
C SER A 330 5.57 4.57 0.56
N VAL A 331 6.49 5.50 0.86
CA VAL A 331 6.64 6.13 2.18
C VAL A 331 6.13 7.56 2.11
N THR A 332 5.27 7.96 3.03
CA THR A 332 4.87 9.36 3.22
C THR A 332 5.57 9.93 4.44
N VAL A 333 6.30 11.03 4.27
CA VAL A 333 7.01 11.74 5.32
C VAL A 333 6.28 13.06 5.59
N PHE A 334 5.76 13.22 6.78
CA PHE A 334 5.07 14.46 7.17
C PHE A 334 6.07 15.51 7.64
N HIS A 335 5.80 16.78 7.34
CA HIS A 335 6.72 17.87 7.69
C HIS A 335 7.06 17.91 9.18
N ASN A 336 6.10 17.67 10.04
CA ASN A 336 6.29 17.78 11.49
C ASN A 336 7.12 16.63 12.09
N ILE A 337 7.66 15.72 11.26
CA ILE A 337 8.69 14.76 11.65
C ILE A 337 9.91 15.47 12.29
N VAL A 338 10.20 16.69 11.85
CA VAL A 338 11.28 17.53 12.39
C VAL A 338 11.15 17.70 13.90
N GLN A 339 9.95 18.06 14.37
CA GLN A 339 9.69 18.22 15.80
C GLN A 339 9.85 16.90 16.56
N LEU A 340 9.35 15.80 15.98
CA LEU A 340 9.42 14.49 16.59
C LEU A 340 10.87 14.04 16.78
N VAL A 341 11.69 14.11 15.73
CA VAL A 341 13.10 13.66 15.81
C VAL A 341 13.92 14.57 16.70
N GLN A 342 13.62 15.87 16.75
CA GLN A 342 14.27 16.80 17.67
C GLN A 342 13.99 16.44 19.13
N TYR A 343 12.73 16.15 19.47
CA TYR A 343 12.36 15.69 20.82
C TYR A 343 13.01 14.36 21.17
N TRP A 344 13.01 13.38 20.27
CA TRP A 344 13.67 12.09 20.51
C TRP A 344 15.17 12.27 20.74
N ARG A 345 15.83 13.03 19.88
CA ARG A 345 17.27 13.26 19.98
C ARG A 345 17.62 13.98 21.28
N PHE A 346 16.87 15.02 21.64
CA PHE A 346 17.06 15.73 22.90
C PHE A 346 16.85 14.81 24.11
N LEU A 347 15.71 14.12 24.20
CA LEU A 347 15.38 13.30 25.36
C LEU A 347 16.36 12.15 25.57
N GLN A 348 16.83 11.54 24.48
CA GLN A 348 17.68 10.37 24.56
C GLN A 348 19.17 10.70 24.75
N THR A 349 19.67 11.82 24.21
CA THR A 349 21.11 12.04 24.11
C THR A 349 21.60 13.36 24.73
N ALA A 350 20.75 14.30 25.09
CA ALA A 350 21.16 15.60 25.63
C ALA A 350 22.07 15.53 26.88
N PRO A 351 22.00 14.55 27.78
CA PRO A 351 22.95 14.42 28.87
C PRO A 351 24.38 14.21 28.40
N ALA A 352 24.59 13.45 27.33
CA ALA A 352 25.90 13.08 26.78
C ALA A 352 26.33 13.95 25.59
N ASP A 353 25.40 14.52 24.85
CA ASP A 353 25.63 15.28 23.60
C ASP A 353 25.21 16.75 23.80
N LYS A 354 26.18 17.66 23.78
CA LYS A 354 25.87 19.09 23.94
C LYS A 354 25.22 19.72 22.71
N ASP A 355 25.52 19.19 21.52
CA ASP A 355 25.11 19.75 20.24
C ASP A 355 23.60 19.61 19.99
N VAL A 356 22.92 18.75 20.76
CA VAL A 356 21.47 18.56 20.67
C VAL A 356 20.65 19.37 21.68
N ARG A 357 21.32 20.22 22.47
CA ARG A 357 20.65 21.04 23.50
C ARG A 357 20.07 22.34 22.98
N ASP A 358 20.38 22.71 21.74
CA ASP A 358 19.83 23.89 21.11
C ASP A 358 18.34 23.71 20.76
N VAL A 359 17.60 24.80 20.76
CA VAL A 359 16.16 24.82 20.42
C VAL A 359 15.93 24.35 18.97
N VAL A 360 16.89 24.60 18.09
CA VAL A 360 16.88 24.19 16.69
C VAL A 360 18.14 23.38 16.42
N LEU A 361 17.97 22.15 15.97
CA LEU A 361 19.11 21.32 15.58
C LEU A 361 19.83 21.90 14.36
N ARG A 362 21.13 21.79 14.35
CA ARG A 362 21.94 22.09 13.14
C ARG A 362 21.48 21.18 11.99
N GLU A 363 21.66 21.66 10.77
CA GLU A 363 21.23 20.95 9.55
C GLU A 363 21.80 19.52 9.46
N ASP A 364 23.06 19.31 9.82
CA ASP A 364 23.70 18.01 9.77
C ASP A 364 23.09 17.02 10.78
N LEU A 365 22.80 17.46 12.00
CA LEU A 365 22.17 16.64 13.03
C LEU A 365 20.70 16.33 12.68
N LEU A 366 19.96 17.33 12.21
CA LEU A 366 18.59 17.11 11.74
C LEU A 366 18.56 16.14 10.54
N GLY A 367 19.49 16.32 9.61
CA GLY A 367 19.61 15.47 8.46
C GLY A 367 19.92 14.00 8.81
N ASP A 368 20.82 13.77 9.76
CA ASP A 368 21.10 12.42 10.24
C ASP A 368 19.88 11.78 10.93
N CYS A 369 19.09 12.57 11.67
CA CYS A 369 17.82 12.10 12.23
C CYS A 369 16.80 11.75 11.13
N ILE A 370 16.70 12.56 10.08
CA ILE A 370 15.85 12.27 8.92
C ILE A 370 16.31 10.98 8.24
N ALA A 371 17.62 10.81 7.99
CA ALA A 371 18.16 9.59 7.40
C ALA A 371 17.86 8.35 8.25
N TYR A 372 17.92 8.48 9.58
CA TYR A 372 17.56 7.41 10.51
C TYR A 372 16.09 7.02 10.37
N VAL A 373 15.17 7.99 10.41
CA VAL A 373 13.73 7.71 10.24
C VAL A 373 13.46 7.08 8.88
N LEU A 374 14.04 7.64 7.80
CA LEU A 374 13.87 7.06 6.47
C LEU A 374 14.41 5.63 6.38
N SER A 375 15.56 5.34 6.98
CA SER A 375 16.06 3.96 7.01
C SER A 375 15.14 3.02 7.77
N HIS A 376 14.47 3.50 8.83
CA HIS A 376 13.48 2.76 9.59
C HIS A 376 12.23 2.46 8.73
N GLU A 377 11.65 3.49 8.10
CA GLU A 377 10.47 3.31 7.23
C GLU A 377 10.77 2.42 6.01
N VAL A 378 11.94 2.59 5.40
CA VAL A 378 12.40 1.68 4.35
C VAL A 378 12.54 0.25 4.87
N GLY A 379 13.02 0.05 6.10
CA GLY A 379 13.04 -1.25 6.76
C GLY A 379 11.64 -1.90 6.80
N HIS A 380 10.61 -1.13 7.12
CA HIS A 380 9.22 -1.61 7.05
C HIS A 380 8.80 -1.96 5.62
N THR A 381 9.21 -1.19 4.62
CA THR A 381 8.95 -1.51 3.21
C THR A 381 9.69 -2.75 2.72
N LEU A 382 10.76 -3.14 3.40
CA LEU A 382 11.45 -4.41 3.21
C LEU A 382 10.85 -5.55 4.04
N SER A 383 9.71 -5.29 4.67
CA SER A 383 8.93 -6.24 5.49
C SER A 383 9.43 -6.46 6.93
N LEU A 384 10.40 -5.70 7.40
CA LEU A 384 10.89 -5.82 8.77
C LEU A 384 9.89 -5.22 9.76
N MET A 385 9.54 -5.96 10.80
CA MET A 385 8.79 -5.47 11.96
C MET A 385 9.74 -4.83 12.98
N HIS A 386 9.17 -4.08 13.95
CA HIS A 386 9.94 -3.65 15.11
C HIS A 386 10.52 -4.85 15.85
N ASN A 387 11.81 -4.77 16.17
CA ASN A 387 12.50 -5.80 16.94
C ASN A 387 13.16 -5.17 18.19
N MET A 388 12.45 -5.26 19.31
CA MET A 388 12.90 -4.66 20.57
C MET A 388 14.15 -5.36 21.16
N ALA A 389 14.47 -6.57 20.71
CA ALA A 389 15.67 -7.29 21.12
C ALA A 389 16.90 -6.95 20.26
N GLY A 390 16.70 -6.27 19.13
CA GLY A 390 17.76 -5.94 18.17
C GLY A 390 18.32 -4.52 18.31
N SER A 391 17.90 -3.77 19.31
CA SER A 391 18.32 -2.37 19.54
C SER A 391 19.56 -2.28 20.41
#